data_53e74f0b2afe6ce647a55b92cd86710d
#
_entry.id   53e74f0b2afe6ce647a55b92cd86710d
#
_cell.length_a   1.000
_cell.length_b   1.000
_cell.length_c   1.000
_cell.angle_alpha   90.00
_cell.angle_beta   90.00
_cell.angle_gamma   90.00
#
_symmetry.space_group_name_H-M   'P 1'
#
loop_
_entity.id
_entity.type
_entity.pdbx_description
1 polymer ?
#
loop_
_entity_poly.entity_id
_entity_poly.type
_entity_poly.pdbx_seq_one_letter_code
_entity_poly.pdbx_strand_id
1 'polypeptide(L)'
;MSDKYKIPNQTRIGHIHLKVSDIDRSLKFYIDILGFELVTMYGNQAAFISAGGYHHHIGLNTWESKNSPHASKFGVGLYHAAILYPTRKDLAEIFSRLIEVKYPISGAADHGVSEAIYLDDPDGN
;
A
#
# COMPACT_ATOMS: atom_id res chain seq x y z
N MET A 1 -31.65 -3.12 28.64
CA MET A 1 -30.29 -3.10 28.08
C MET A 1 -30.30 -2.25 26.82
N SER A 2 -29.34 -1.33 26.76
CA SER A 2 -29.15 -0.58 25.50
C SER A 2 -28.58 -1.50 24.43
N ASP A 3 -29.03 -1.35 23.19
CA ASP A 3 -28.47 -2.06 22.06
C ASP A 3 -27.01 -1.65 21.88
N LYS A 4 -26.17 -2.64 21.54
CA LYS A 4 -24.77 -2.34 21.23
C LYS A 4 -24.71 -1.57 19.91
N TYR A 5 -24.00 -0.47 19.90
CA TYR A 5 -23.75 0.26 18.66
C TYR A 5 -23.01 -0.64 17.67
N LYS A 6 -23.44 -0.60 16.40
CA LYS A 6 -22.77 -1.27 15.29
C LYS A 6 -22.43 -0.23 14.23
N ILE A 7 -21.22 -0.28 13.75
CA ILE A 7 -20.80 0.57 12.64
C ILE A 7 -21.66 0.28 11.39
N PRO A 8 -22.05 1.29 10.61
CA PRO A 8 -22.81 1.05 9.40
C PRO A 8 -22.15 0.05 8.45
N ASN A 9 -22.96 -0.84 7.85
CA ASN A 9 -22.44 -1.96 7.03
C ASN A 9 -21.64 -1.51 5.81
N GLN A 10 -21.89 -0.31 5.31
CA GLN A 10 -21.18 0.23 4.13
C GLN A 10 -19.93 1.03 4.48
N THR A 11 -19.57 1.07 5.76
CA THR A 11 -18.33 1.71 6.18
C THR A 11 -17.12 0.99 5.58
N ARG A 12 -16.18 1.75 5.05
CA ARG A 12 -14.98 1.23 4.38
C ARG A 12 -13.74 1.91 4.93
N ILE A 13 -12.60 1.26 4.74
CA ILE A 13 -11.31 1.94 4.90
C ILE A 13 -11.16 2.87 3.71
N GLY A 14 -11.14 4.18 3.97
CA GLY A 14 -11.06 5.19 2.91
C GLY A 14 -9.67 5.28 2.29
N HIS A 15 -8.66 5.34 3.12
CA HIS A 15 -7.26 5.38 2.70
C HIS A 15 -6.35 4.96 3.86
N ILE A 16 -5.10 4.69 3.53
CA ILE A 16 -4.02 4.54 4.51
C ILE A 16 -3.01 5.66 4.30
N HIS A 17 -2.27 6.01 5.34
CA HIS A 17 -1.24 7.01 5.27
C HIS A 17 0.02 6.46 5.92
N LEU A 18 1.10 6.38 5.14
CA LEU A 18 2.35 5.76 5.55
C LEU A 18 3.42 6.82 5.80
N LYS A 19 4.17 6.64 6.87
CA LYS A 19 5.44 7.32 7.05
C LYS A 19 6.47 6.61 6.18
N VAL A 20 7.17 7.36 5.35
CA VAL A 20 8.23 6.82 4.49
C VAL A 20 9.51 7.62 4.70
N SER A 21 10.63 7.04 4.36
CA SER A 21 11.92 7.71 4.57
C SER A 21 12.34 8.58 3.39
N ASP A 22 11.78 8.34 2.21
CA ASP A 22 12.15 9.03 0.97
C ASP A 22 10.97 8.99 -0.01
N ILE A 23 10.42 10.15 -0.33
CA ILE A 23 9.26 10.26 -1.23
C ILE A 23 9.60 9.74 -2.63
N ASP A 24 10.71 10.14 -3.21
CA ASP A 24 11.07 9.74 -4.58
C ASP A 24 11.23 8.23 -4.68
N ARG A 25 11.87 7.61 -3.70
CA ARG A 25 12.01 6.15 -3.65
C ARG A 25 10.65 5.45 -3.51
N SER A 26 9.78 5.97 -2.68
CA SER A 26 8.44 5.41 -2.50
C SER A 26 7.60 5.55 -3.77
N LEU A 27 7.66 6.68 -4.47
CA LEU A 27 6.93 6.89 -5.71
C LEU A 27 7.41 5.99 -6.84
N LYS A 28 8.69 5.68 -6.91
CA LYS A 28 9.21 4.69 -7.86
C LYS A 28 8.55 3.31 -7.65
N PHE A 29 8.35 2.92 -6.41
CA PHE A 29 7.66 1.66 -6.11
C PHE A 29 6.17 1.74 -6.41
N TYR A 30 5.47 2.69 -5.80
CA TYR A 30 4.00 2.74 -5.88
C TYR A 30 3.49 3.17 -7.26
N ILE A 31 4.18 4.06 -7.96
CA ILE A 31 3.77 4.54 -9.28
C ILE A 31 4.42 3.73 -10.40
N ASP A 32 5.75 3.67 -10.44
CA ASP A 32 6.45 3.06 -11.58
C ASP A 32 6.32 1.54 -11.59
N ILE A 33 6.29 0.89 -10.43
CA ILE A 33 6.16 -0.57 -10.32
C ILE A 33 4.71 -0.98 -10.16
N LEU A 34 4.00 -0.50 -9.14
CA LEU A 34 2.62 -0.91 -8.88
C LEU A 34 1.59 -0.24 -9.79
N GLY A 35 1.90 0.92 -10.35
CA GLY A 35 1.02 1.57 -11.31
C GLY A 35 -0.05 2.49 -10.73
N PHE A 36 0.07 2.93 -9.49
CA PHE A 36 -0.80 3.98 -8.97
C PHE A 36 -0.54 5.29 -9.71
N GLU A 37 -1.53 6.18 -9.69
CA GLU A 37 -1.44 7.51 -10.26
C GLU A 37 -1.20 8.54 -9.17
N LEU A 38 -0.35 9.53 -9.46
CA LEU A 38 -0.14 10.67 -8.57
C LEU A 38 -1.34 11.59 -8.63
N VAL A 39 -1.97 11.86 -7.48
CA VAL A 39 -3.08 12.82 -7.39
C VAL A 39 -2.54 14.21 -7.09
N THR A 40 -1.72 14.33 -6.06
CA THR A 40 -1.14 15.62 -5.66
C THR A 40 0.12 15.43 -4.81
N MET A 41 0.92 16.48 -4.76
CA MET A 41 2.08 16.60 -3.89
C MET A 41 1.90 17.78 -2.95
N TYR A 42 2.40 17.65 -1.72
CA TYR A 42 2.63 18.80 -0.85
C TYR A 42 4.13 19.05 -0.75
N GLY A 43 4.61 19.99 -1.58
CA GLY A 43 6.04 20.21 -1.73
C GLY A 43 6.76 18.92 -2.10
N ASN A 44 7.87 18.63 -1.43
CA ASN A 44 8.62 17.38 -1.60
C ASN A 44 8.49 16.44 -0.39
N GLN A 45 7.53 16.70 0.51
CA GLN A 45 7.40 15.99 1.79
C GLN A 45 6.23 15.04 1.86
N ALA A 46 5.25 15.18 0.98
CA ALA A 46 4.09 14.30 0.97
C ALA A 46 3.56 14.10 -0.45
N ALA A 47 3.01 12.92 -0.69
CA ALA A 47 2.40 12.54 -1.95
C ALA A 47 1.12 11.76 -1.69
N PHE A 48 0.14 11.95 -2.57
CA PHE A 48 -1.14 11.25 -2.51
C PHE A 48 -1.38 10.55 -3.83
N ILE A 49 -1.61 9.25 -3.77
CA ILE A 49 -1.72 8.38 -4.94
C ILE A 49 -3.02 7.61 -4.93
N SER A 50 -3.49 7.24 -6.11
CA SER A 50 -4.79 6.61 -6.28
C SER A 50 -4.82 5.70 -7.50
N ALA A 51 -5.83 4.86 -7.54
CA ALA A 51 -6.26 4.13 -8.72
C ALA A 51 -7.67 4.59 -9.08
N GLY A 52 -7.90 4.90 -10.37
CA GLY A 52 -9.24 5.15 -10.89
C GLY A 52 -9.92 6.44 -10.43
N GLY A 53 -9.17 7.50 -10.13
CA GLY A 53 -9.74 8.82 -9.87
C GLY A 53 -10.30 9.06 -8.47
N TYR A 54 -10.12 8.13 -7.54
CA TYR A 54 -10.42 8.34 -6.14
C TYR A 54 -9.49 9.42 -5.57
N HIS A 55 -9.90 10.19 -4.54
CA HIS A 55 -9.08 11.29 -4.02
C HIS A 55 -7.69 10.85 -3.55
N HIS A 56 -7.57 9.71 -2.89
CA HIS A 56 -6.33 8.96 -2.70
C HIS A 56 -6.61 7.67 -1.95
N HIS A 57 -5.90 6.62 -2.32
CA HIS A 57 -5.90 5.36 -1.58
C HIS A 57 -4.76 5.30 -0.59
N ILE A 58 -3.64 5.92 -0.93
CA ILE A 58 -2.44 5.93 -0.10
C ILE A 58 -1.89 7.35 -0.03
N GLY A 59 -1.67 7.82 1.19
CA GLY A 59 -0.86 9.00 1.46
C GLY A 59 0.53 8.58 1.93
N LEU A 60 1.54 9.33 1.53
CA LEU A 60 2.94 9.11 1.88
C LEU A 60 3.52 10.41 2.40
N ASN A 61 4.26 10.36 3.50
CA ASN A 61 4.94 11.56 3.98
C ASN A 61 6.26 11.24 4.68
N THR A 62 7.13 12.26 4.73
CA THR A 62 8.43 12.22 5.42
C THR A 62 8.50 13.21 6.56
N TRP A 63 7.37 13.72 7.05
CA TRP A 63 7.35 14.81 8.04
C TRP A 63 8.11 14.46 9.31
N GLU A 64 8.02 13.21 9.76
CA GLU A 64 8.68 12.72 10.97
C GLU A 64 9.69 11.60 10.69
N SER A 65 9.83 11.17 9.45
CA SER A 65 10.52 9.91 9.10
C SER A 65 11.56 10.04 7.99
N LYS A 66 11.89 11.27 7.58
CA LYS A 66 12.89 11.47 6.51
C LYS A 66 14.22 10.81 6.90
N ASN A 67 14.74 9.99 5.98
CA ASN A 67 15.99 9.24 6.14
C ASN A 67 16.01 8.29 7.35
N SER A 68 14.84 7.95 7.90
CA SER A 68 14.75 7.01 9.01
C SER A 68 14.98 5.57 8.54
N PRO A 69 15.47 4.68 9.41
CA PRO A 69 15.54 3.25 9.12
C PRO A 69 14.17 2.61 9.12
N HIS A 70 14.09 1.35 8.66
CA HIS A 70 12.87 0.56 8.77
C HIS A 70 12.41 0.47 10.23
N ALA A 71 11.09 0.41 10.43
CA ALA A 71 10.52 0.16 11.75
C ALA A 71 10.91 -1.23 12.27
N SER A 72 10.94 -1.39 13.60
CA SER A 72 11.20 -2.68 14.20
C SER A 72 10.12 -3.69 13.81
N LYS A 73 10.53 -4.91 13.45
CA LYS A 73 9.62 -6.01 13.16
C LYS A 73 8.83 -6.48 14.38
N PHE A 74 9.32 -6.20 15.57
CA PHE A 74 8.74 -6.66 16.82
C PHE A 74 7.95 -5.57 17.55
N GLY A 75 7.90 -4.36 17.00
CA GLY A 75 7.10 -3.28 17.54
C GLY A 75 5.65 -3.33 17.07
N VAL A 76 4.79 -2.61 17.76
CA VAL A 76 3.43 -2.40 17.28
C VAL A 76 3.43 -1.48 16.05
N GLY A 77 2.49 -1.69 15.14
CA GLY A 77 2.37 -0.89 13.92
C GLY A 77 1.63 -1.65 12.83
N LEU A 78 1.80 -1.23 11.61
CA LEU A 78 1.20 -1.88 10.45
C LEU A 78 1.83 -3.26 10.23
N TYR A 79 0.99 -4.30 10.22
CA TYR A 79 1.46 -5.63 9.82
C TYR A 79 1.54 -5.72 8.30
N HIS A 80 0.44 -5.42 7.62
CA HIS A 80 0.42 -5.24 6.17
C HIS A 80 -0.79 -4.39 5.75
N ALA A 81 -0.75 -3.85 4.56
CA ALA A 81 -1.91 -3.27 3.88
C ALA A 81 -2.26 -4.18 2.70
N ALA A 82 -3.53 -4.52 2.56
CA ALA A 82 -3.99 -5.35 1.45
C ALA A 82 -4.56 -4.48 0.34
N ILE A 83 -3.96 -4.56 -0.84
CA ILE A 83 -4.46 -3.91 -2.05
C ILE A 83 -5.30 -4.94 -2.80
N LEU A 84 -6.59 -4.65 -2.96
CA LEU A 84 -7.50 -5.58 -3.59
C LEU A 84 -7.55 -5.34 -5.09
N TYR A 85 -7.08 -6.33 -5.86
CA TYR A 85 -7.17 -6.32 -7.32
C TYR A 85 -8.54 -6.83 -7.76
N PRO A 86 -9.12 -6.25 -8.84
CA PRO A 86 -10.50 -6.60 -9.25
C PRO A 86 -10.67 -8.05 -9.68
N THR A 87 -9.67 -8.63 -10.36
CA THR A 87 -9.76 -9.97 -10.92
C THR A 87 -8.46 -10.75 -10.71
N ARG A 88 -8.55 -12.07 -10.83
CA ARG A 88 -7.38 -12.96 -10.80
C ARG A 88 -6.39 -12.61 -11.93
N LYS A 89 -6.90 -12.22 -13.09
CA LYS A 89 -6.09 -11.79 -14.22
C LYS A 89 -5.26 -10.55 -13.86
N ASP A 90 -5.88 -9.56 -13.23
CA ASP A 90 -5.18 -8.34 -12.81
C ASP A 90 -4.08 -8.67 -11.79
N LEU A 91 -4.36 -9.57 -10.85
CA LEU A 91 -3.35 -10.05 -9.90
C LEU A 91 -2.20 -10.78 -10.60
N ALA A 92 -2.49 -11.59 -11.62
CA ALA A 92 -1.48 -12.27 -12.40
C ALA A 92 -0.62 -11.29 -13.21
N GLU A 93 -1.19 -10.22 -13.71
CA GLU A 93 -0.46 -9.18 -14.45
C GLU A 93 0.54 -8.45 -13.55
N ILE A 94 0.13 -8.05 -12.33
CA ILE A 94 1.09 -7.43 -11.41
C ILE A 94 2.15 -8.42 -10.94
N PHE A 95 1.80 -9.68 -10.75
CA PHE A 95 2.77 -10.72 -10.42
C PHE A 95 3.86 -10.83 -11.51
N SER A 96 3.44 -10.91 -12.78
CA SER A 96 4.36 -10.97 -13.93
C SER A 96 5.25 -9.74 -14.00
N ARG A 97 4.67 -8.55 -13.74
CA ARG A 97 5.44 -7.30 -13.73
C ARG A 97 6.50 -7.29 -12.63
N LEU A 98 6.16 -7.75 -11.44
CA LEU A 98 7.13 -7.83 -10.34
C LEU A 98 8.30 -8.76 -10.67
N ILE A 99 8.02 -9.89 -11.29
CA ILE A 99 9.06 -10.81 -11.77
C ILE A 99 9.94 -10.15 -12.85
N GLU A 100 9.32 -9.48 -13.80
CA GLU A 100 10.03 -8.80 -14.90
C GLU A 100 10.98 -7.72 -14.39
N VAL A 101 10.54 -6.89 -13.44
CA VAL A 101 11.38 -5.84 -12.85
C VAL A 101 12.28 -6.36 -11.72
N LYS A 102 12.23 -7.65 -11.44
CA LYS A 102 13.03 -8.32 -10.41
C LYS A 102 12.82 -7.74 -9.01
N TYR A 103 11.58 -7.35 -8.69
CA TYR A 103 11.24 -6.88 -7.36
C TYR A 103 11.04 -8.08 -6.41
N PRO A 104 11.65 -8.08 -5.21
CA PRO A 104 11.56 -9.21 -4.29
C PRO A 104 10.12 -9.45 -3.83
N ILE A 105 9.68 -10.71 -3.92
CA ILE A 105 8.39 -11.18 -3.40
C ILE A 105 8.70 -12.08 -2.21
N SER A 106 8.07 -11.81 -1.06
CA SER A 106 8.32 -12.58 0.16
C SER A 106 7.48 -13.84 0.25
N GLY A 107 6.38 -13.92 -0.48
CA GLY A 107 5.54 -15.11 -0.49
C GLY A 107 4.29 -14.96 -1.34
N ALA A 108 3.55 -16.05 -1.45
CA ALA A 108 2.25 -16.10 -2.12
C ALA A 108 1.37 -17.11 -1.41
N ALA A 109 0.06 -16.93 -1.49
CA ALA A 109 -0.91 -17.83 -0.89
C ALA A 109 -2.13 -17.98 -1.78
N ASP A 110 -2.66 -19.20 -1.81
CA ASP A 110 -3.93 -19.53 -2.43
C ASP A 110 -4.78 -20.25 -1.37
N HIS A 111 -5.82 -19.57 -0.89
CA HIS A 111 -6.71 -20.10 0.15
C HIS A 111 -8.01 -20.67 -0.44
N GLY A 112 -8.09 -20.85 -1.76
CA GLY A 112 -9.31 -21.30 -2.44
C GLY A 112 -10.36 -20.21 -2.61
N VAL A 113 -10.57 -19.37 -1.61
CA VAL A 113 -11.49 -18.21 -1.64
C VAL A 113 -10.76 -16.90 -1.94
N SER A 114 -9.44 -16.88 -1.81
CA SER A 114 -8.60 -15.72 -2.11
C SER A 114 -7.19 -16.16 -2.48
N GLU A 115 -6.54 -15.36 -3.32
CA GLU A 115 -5.13 -15.49 -3.67
C GLU A 115 -4.42 -14.20 -3.28
N ALA A 116 -3.18 -14.29 -2.82
CA ALA A 116 -2.42 -13.14 -2.38
C ALA A 116 -0.95 -13.27 -2.75
N ILE A 117 -0.32 -12.12 -2.97
CA ILE A 117 1.13 -11.99 -3.17
C ILE A 117 1.62 -11.04 -2.08
N TYR A 118 2.68 -11.44 -1.39
CA TYR A 118 3.25 -10.69 -0.27
C TYR A 118 4.60 -10.10 -0.67
N LEU A 119 4.78 -8.82 -0.43
CA LEU A 119 6.02 -8.11 -0.69
C LEU A 119 6.12 -6.92 0.25
N ASP A 120 7.32 -6.38 0.38
CA ASP A 120 7.55 -5.18 1.16
C ASP A 120 7.71 -3.97 0.23
N ASP A 121 7.24 -2.81 0.67
CA ASP A 121 7.62 -1.57 0.03
C ASP A 121 9.07 -1.19 0.39
N PRO A 122 9.62 -0.09 -0.17
CA PRO A 122 11.02 0.30 0.13
C PRO A 122 11.33 0.57 1.60
N ASP A 123 10.32 0.84 2.42
CA ASP A 123 10.49 1.07 3.86
C ASP A 123 10.17 -0.16 4.72
N GLY A 124 9.85 -1.29 4.09
CA GLY A 124 9.53 -2.54 4.79
C GLY A 124 8.06 -2.67 5.19
N ASN A 125 7.20 -1.82 4.67
CA ASN A 125 5.76 -1.96 4.90
C ASN A 125 5.17 -3.11 4.12
#